data_79bdb72ceb05b981b112390956e616d1
#
_entry.id   79bdb72ceb05b981b112390956e616d1
#
_cell.length_a   1.000
_cell.length_b   1.000
_cell.length_c   1.000
_cell.angle_alpha   90.00
_cell.angle_beta   90.00
_cell.angle_gamma   90.00
#
_symmetry.space_group_name_H-M   'P 1'
#
loop_
_entity.id
_entity.type
_entity.pdbx_description
1 polymer ?
#
loop_
_entity_poly.entity_id
_entity_poly.type
_entity_poly.pdbx_seq_one_letter_code
_entity_poly.pdbx_strand_id
1 'polypeptide(L)' 'MIVIHAKGNSQLGIGNLSRSYELITHLSITKNVIGIFECDENIFKRYDKKIFLE' A
#
# COMPACT_ATOMS: atom_id res chain seq x y z
N MET A 1 -16.24 -2.60 -2.97
CA MET A 1 -14.88 -2.55 -2.37
C MET A 1 -13.87 -2.09 -3.41
N ILE A 2 -12.92 -1.27 -2.99
CA ILE A 2 -11.85 -0.79 -3.86
C ILE A 2 -10.56 -1.52 -3.50
N VAL A 3 -9.86 -2.03 -4.52
CA VAL A 3 -8.57 -2.67 -4.32
C VAL A 3 -7.50 -1.83 -5.02
N ILE A 4 -6.47 -1.47 -4.28
CA ILE A 4 -5.35 -0.70 -4.82
C ILE A 4 -4.11 -1.58 -4.79
N HIS A 5 -3.56 -1.83 -5.96
CA HIS A 5 -2.36 -2.66 -6.12
C HIS A 5 -1.17 -1.76 -6.44
N ALA A 6 -0.12 -1.86 -5.66
CA ALA A 6 1.08 -1.05 -5.84
C ALA A 6 2.33 -1.92 -5.74
N LYS A 7 3.37 -1.51 -6.45
CA LYS A 7 4.63 -2.23 -6.52
C LYS A 7 5.79 -1.28 -6.24
N GLY A 8 6.75 -1.75 -5.46
CA GLY A 8 7.95 -0.97 -5.18
C GLY A 8 9.00 -1.81 -4.49
N ASN A 9 10.25 -1.36 -4.55
CA ASN A 9 11.36 -1.99 -3.85
C ASN A 9 12.50 -0.98 -3.72
N SER A 10 13.62 -1.41 -3.12
CA SER A 10 14.77 -0.52 -2.90
C SER A 10 15.42 -0.04 -4.20
N GLN A 11 15.26 -0.77 -5.29
CA GLN A 11 15.82 -0.38 -6.60
C GLN A 11 14.87 0.54 -7.37
N LEU A 12 13.59 0.23 -7.37
CA LEU A 12 12.58 1.03 -8.07
C LEU A 12 12.13 2.24 -7.26
N GLY A 13 12.41 2.21 -5.96
CA GLY A 13 11.93 3.23 -5.03
C GLY A 13 10.61 2.85 -4.39
N ILE A 14 10.32 3.50 -3.27
CA ILE A 14 9.11 3.22 -2.49
C ILE A 14 8.08 4.35 -2.56
N GLY A 15 8.33 5.37 -3.38
CA GLY A 15 7.43 6.51 -3.51
C GLY A 15 6.03 6.11 -3.96
N ASN A 16 5.95 5.11 -4.84
CA ASN A 16 4.66 4.61 -5.31
C ASN A 16 3.87 3.94 -4.18
N LEU A 17 4.54 3.19 -3.32
CA LEU A 17 3.90 2.55 -2.17
C LEU A 17 3.41 3.59 -1.16
N SER A 18 4.24 4.57 -0.85
CA SER A 18 3.88 5.63 0.09
C SER A 18 2.66 6.42 -0.40
N ARG A 19 2.64 6.74 -1.69
CA ARG A 19 1.54 7.46 -2.30
C ARG A 19 0.25 6.64 -2.29
N SER A 20 0.37 5.36 -2.60
CA SER A 20 -0.78 4.46 -2.55
C SER A 20 -1.30 4.27 -1.14
N TYR A 21 -0.42 4.19 -0.17
CA TYR A 21 -0.79 4.08 1.24
C TYR A 21 -1.55 5.32 1.72
N GLU A 22 -1.09 6.50 1.36
CA GLU A 22 -1.81 7.74 1.66
C GLU A 22 -3.21 7.71 1.09
N LEU A 23 -3.34 7.28 -0.16
CA LEU A 23 -4.63 7.20 -0.83
C LEU A 23 -5.56 6.20 -0.12
N ILE A 24 -5.04 5.03 0.25
CA ILE A 24 -5.79 4.01 0.97
C ILE A 24 -6.27 4.55 2.32
N THR A 25 -5.40 5.20 3.05
CA THR A 25 -5.72 5.78 4.35
C THR A 25 -6.82 6.82 4.22
N HIS A 26 -6.72 7.68 3.22
CA HIS A 26 -7.70 8.73 2.98
C HIS A 26 -9.06 8.17 2.55
N LEU A 27 -9.06 7.25 1.61
CA LEU A 27 -10.31 6.65 1.11
C LEU A 27 -10.98 5.77 2.16
N SER A 28 -10.23 5.16 3.05
CA SER A 28 -10.78 4.29 4.09
C SER A 28 -11.70 5.02 5.07
N ILE A 29 -11.67 6.34 5.08
CA ILE A 29 -12.55 7.14 5.93
C ILE A 29 -14.01 6.98 5.48
N THR A 30 -14.24 6.90 4.17
CA THR A 30 -15.59 6.88 3.61
C THR A 30 -15.90 5.65 2.76
N LYS A 31 -14.89 4.88 2.39
CA LYS A 31 -15.06 3.74 1.48
C LYS A 31 -14.38 2.51 2.02
N ASN A 32 -14.81 1.36 1.53
CA ASN A 32 -14.19 0.08 1.86
C ASN A 32 -13.03 -0.17 0.87
N VAL A 33 -11.81 -0.01 1.35
CA VAL A 33 -10.60 -0.07 0.52
C VAL A 33 -9.58 -1.01 1.13
N ILE A 34 -8.94 -1.81 0.30
CA ILE A 34 -7.76 -2.58 0.70
C ILE A 34 -6.62 -2.33 -0.27
N GLY A 35 -5.39 -2.52 0.20
CA GLY A 35 -4.20 -2.44 -0.63
C GLY A 35 -3.51 -3.78 -0.75
N ILE A 36 -2.94 -4.05 -1.90
CA ILE A 36 -2.08 -5.19 -2.13
C ILE A 36 -0.74 -4.65 -2.60
N PHE A 37 0.29 -4.82 -1.76
CA PHE A 37 1.62 -4.30 -2.06
C PHE A 37 2.56 -5.41 -2.47
N GLU A 38 3.20 -5.23 -3.59
CA GLU A 38 4.26 -6.11 -4.08
C GLU A 38 5.60 -5.46 -3.75
N CYS A 39 6.21 -5.88 -2.65
CA CYS A 39 7.44 -5.27 -2.14
C CYS A 39 8.14 -6.21 -1.16
N ASP A 40 9.33 -5.81 -0.70
CA ASP A 40 10.06 -6.54 0.32
C ASP A 40 9.31 -6.50 1.65
N GLU A 41 9.41 -7.58 2.41
CA GLU A 41 8.76 -7.67 3.71
C GLU A 41 9.19 -6.55 4.66
N ASN A 42 10.46 -6.17 4.63
CA ASN A 42 10.96 -5.06 5.46
C ASN A 42 10.30 -3.74 5.14
N ILE A 43 9.98 -3.51 3.87
CA ILE A 43 9.27 -2.32 3.43
C ILE A 43 7.81 -2.42 3.84
N PHE A 44 7.21 -3.58 3.67
CA PHE A 44 5.81 -3.82 4.01
C PHE A 44 5.51 -3.52 5.48
N LYS A 45 6.45 -3.84 6.37
CA LYS A 45 6.28 -3.63 7.82
C LYS A 45 6.08 -2.17 8.21
N ARG A 46 6.36 -1.24 7.31
CA ARG A 46 6.16 0.20 7.55
C ARG A 46 4.69 0.61 7.44
N TYR A 47 3.86 -0.29 6.91
CA TYR A 47 2.44 0.00 6.66
C TYR A 47 1.58 -0.92 7.51
N ASP A 48 0.54 -0.38 8.10
CA ASP A 48 -0.28 -1.15 9.05
C ASP A 48 -1.79 -1.10 8.80
N LYS A 49 -2.24 -0.47 7.72
CA LYS A 49 -3.68 -0.29 7.50
C LYS A 49 -4.15 -0.99 6.24
N LYS A 50 -4.94 -2.08 6.42
CA LYS A 50 -5.65 -2.74 5.33
C LYS A 50 -4.78 -3.05 4.11
N ILE A 51 -3.53 -3.41 4.38
CA ILE A 51 -2.55 -3.72 3.35
C ILE A 51 -2.18 -5.19 3.45
N PHE A 52 -2.10 -5.83 2.30
CA PHE A 52 -1.68 -7.22 2.20
C PHE A 52 -0.43 -7.32 1.34
N LEU A 53 0.51 -8.16 1.77
CA LEU A 53 1.73 -8.42 1.02
C LEU A 53 1.46 -9.48 -0.04
N GLU A 54 1.87 -9.20 -1.24
CA GLU A 54 1.80 -10.16 -2.33
C GLU A 54 3.11 -10.90 -2.51
#